data_cdf625b3c6c46bae85d7d8433af6ce21
#
_entry.id   cdf625b3c6c46bae85d7d8433af6ce21
#
_cell.length_a   1.000
_cell.length_b   1.000
_cell.length_c   1.000
_cell.angle_alpha   90.00
_cell.angle_beta   90.00
_cell.angle_gamma   90.00
#
_symmetry.space_group_name_H-M   'P 1'
#
loop_
_entity.id
_entity.type
_entity.pdbx_description
1 polymer ?
#
loop_
_entity_poly.entity_id
_entity_poly.type
_entity_poly.pdbx_seq_one_letter_code
_entity_poly.pdbx_strand_id
1 'polypeptide(L)'
;MKISVEFLSLPIVTKIVGGKSLSLNFSGQTVDDLVSEIVNKYGEKVRRFFLDESGKLDRVFKILLNKKEWISRDQMNKTLKEGDQVTIMMLIGGG
;
A
#
# COMPACT_ATOMS: atom_id res chain seq x y z
N MET A 1 13.00 9.19 2.75
CA MET A 1 12.53 8.89 4.12
C MET A 1 12.26 7.40 4.26
N LYS A 2 12.31 6.91 5.45
CA LYS A 2 12.09 5.50 5.73
C LYS A 2 10.63 5.27 6.09
N ILE A 3 9.96 4.37 5.37
CA ILE A 3 8.55 4.03 5.59
C ILE A 3 8.45 2.52 5.75
N SER A 4 7.68 2.07 6.73
CA SER A 4 7.37 0.65 6.90
C SER A 4 6.02 0.37 6.26
N VAL A 5 5.93 -0.73 5.53
CA VAL A 5 4.67 -1.15 4.92
C VAL A 5 4.35 -2.55 5.43
N GLU A 6 3.12 -2.73 5.89
CA GLU A 6 2.64 -4.03 6.34
C GLU A 6 1.50 -4.48 5.43
N PHE A 7 1.55 -5.75 5.02
CA PHE A 7 0.50 -6.35 4.18
C PHE A 7 -0.28 -7.35 5.02
N LEU A 8 -1.56 -7.09 5.24
CA LEU A 8 -2.42 -7.99 6.01
C LEU A 8 -3.34 -8.77 5.09
N SER A 9 -3.31 -10.09 5.22
CA SER A 9 -4.19 -10.99 4.46
C SER A 9 -4.03 -10.82 2.94
N LEU A 10 -2.80 -10.60 2.50
CA LEU A 10 -2.48 -10.43 1.08
C LEU A 10 -1.41 -11.45 0.68
N PRO A 11 -1.76 -12.76 0.64
CA PRO A 11 -0.75 -13.80 0.39
C PRO A 11 -0.04 -13.67 -0.96
N ILE A 12 -0.74 -13.20 -1.98
CA ILE A 12 -0.11 -13.00 -3.29
C ILE A 12 1.03 -11.98 -3.19
N VAL A 13 0.77 -10.88 -2.49
CA VAL A 13 1.76 -9.81 -2.34
C VAL A 13 2.90 -10.25 -1.42
N THR A 14 2.57 -10.87 -0.29
CA THR A 14 3.61 -11.29 0.66
C THR A 14 4.54 -12.33 0.05
N LYS A 15 4.04 -13.16 -0.83
CA LYS A 15 4.87 -14.15 -1.53
C LYS A 15 5.85 -13.46 -2.48
N ILE A 16 5.41 -12.45 -3.19
CA ILE A 16 6.25 -11.72 -4.14
C ILE A 16 7.28 -10.86 -3.41
N VAL A 17 6.85 -10.18 -2.36
CA VAL A 17 7.68 -9.25 -1.59
C VAL A 17 8.67 -10.01 -0.68
N GLY A 18 8.31 -11.21 -0.27
CA GLY A 18 9.17 -12.03 0.59
C GLY A 18 8.84 -11.89 2.07
N GLY A 19 7.69 -11.33 2.42
CA GLY A 19 7.30 -11.19 3.82
C GLY A 19 6.08 -10.31 4.00
N LYS A 20 5.59 -10.27 5.23
CA LYS A 20 4.40 -9.49 5.57
C LYS A 20 4.69 -8.02 5.76
N SER A 21 5.94 -7.65 5.91
CA SER A 21 6.33 -6.26 6.08
C SER A 21 7.54 -5.93 5.24
N LEU A 22 7.68 -4.66 4.93
CA LEU A 22 8.69 -4.16 4.03
C LEU A 22 9.14 -2.80 4.54
N SER A 23 10.45 -2.58 4.59
CA SER A 23 11.00 -1.27 4.91
C SER A 23 11.50 -0.64 3.62
N LEU A 24 11.03 0.54 3.31
CA LEU A 24 11.38 1.23 2.07
C LEU A 24 12.14 2.51 2.36
N ASN A 25 13.15 2.76 1.54
CA ASN A 25 13.71 4.10 1.41
C ASN A 25 12.84 4.83 0.38
N PHE A 26 11.85 5.52 0.90
CA PHE A 26 10.80 6.11 0.09
C PHE A 26 11.23 7.49 -0.41
N SER A 27 11.14 7.70 -1.73
CA SER A 27 11.54 8.97 -2.34
C SER A 27 10.35 9.87 -2.67
N GLY A 28 9.13 9.37 -2.56
CA GLY A 28 7.93 10.16 -2.80
C GLY A 28 7.48 10.92 -1.56
N GLN A 29 6.24 11.39 -1.58
CA GLN A 29 5.70 12.22 -0.51
C GLN A 29 4.36 11.73 0.03
N THR A 30 3.53 11.14 -0.81
CA THR A 30 2.15 10.82 -0.45
C THR A 30 1.90 9.32 -0.41
N VAL A 31 0.73 8.95 0.14
CA VAL A 31 0.30 7.54 0.14
C VAL A 31 0.21 7.01 -1.28
N ASP A 32 -0.29 7.81 -2.21
CA ASP A 32 -0.38 7.42 -3.61
C ASP A 32 1.00 7.17 -4.21
N ASP A 33 1.97 8.03 -3.89
CA ASP A 33 3.35 7.83 -4.32
C ASP A 33 3.91 6.51 -3.78
N LEU A 34 3.55 6.16 -2.55
CA LEU A 34 4.02 4.93 -1.93
C LEU A 34 3.49 3.70 -2.67
N VAL A 35 2.20 3.71 -3.01
CA VAL A 35 1.62 2.61 -3.78
C VAL A 35 2.32 2.49 -5.13
N SER A 36 2.56 3.62 -5.79
CA SER A 36 3.26 3.64 -7.08
C SER A 36 4.67 3.07 -6.96
N GLU A 37 5.38 3.44 -5.91
CA GLU A 37 6.75 2.94 -5.72
C GLU A 37 6.77 1.43 -5.49
N ILE A 38 5.83 0.92 -4.70
CA ILE A 38 5.72 -0.52 -4.47
C ILE A 38 5.44 -1.26 -5.79
N VAL A 39 4.48 -0.75 -6.57
CA VAL A 39 4.11 -1.38 -7.83
C VAL A 39 5.28 -1.38 -8.81
N ASN A 40 6.00 -0.28 -8.86
CA ASN A 40 7.16 -0.18 -9.75
C ASN A 40 8.30 -1.09 -9.33
N LYS A 41 8.47 -1.27 -8.02
CA LYS A 41 9.55 -2.11 -7.50
C LYS A 41 9.30 -3.60 -7.74
N TYR A 42 8.06 -4.05 -7.59
CA TYR A 42 7.74 -5.48 -7.63
C TYR A 42 7.10 -5.93 -8.92
N GLY A 43 6.72 -5.03 -9.80
CA GLY A 43 6.38 -5.35 -11.17
C GLY A 43 4.90 -5.62 -11.43
N GLU A 44 4.67 -6.24 -12.58
CA GLU A 44 3.34 -6.31 -13.18
C GLU A 44 2.32 -7.09 -12.36
N LYS A 45 2.73 -8.17 -11.69
CA LYS A 45 1.79 -8.95 -10.88
C LYS A 45 1.23 -8.14 -9.74
N VAL A 46 2.09 -7.34 -9.08
CA VAL A 46 1.67 -6.50 -7.98
C VAL A 46 0.81 -5.35 -8.51
N ARG A 47 1.19 -4.80 -9.67
CA ARG A 47 0.40 -3.75 -10.31
C ARG A 47 -1.03 -4.22 -10.58
N ARG A 48 -1.19 -5.38 -11.21
CA ARG A 48 -2.50 -5.92 -11.54
C ARG A 48 -3.32 -6.24 -10.30
N PHE A 49 -2.65 -6.63 -9.23
CA PHE A 49 -3.32 -6.98 -7.99
C PHE A 49 -3.85 -5.73 -7.28
N PHE A 50 -3.05 -4.67 -7.23
CA PHE A 50 -3.41 -3.47 -6.48
C PHE A 50 -4.21 -2.45 -7.26
N LEU A 51 -3.91 -2.25 -8.54
CA LEU A 51 -4.47 -1.13 -9.30
C LEU A 51 -5.67 -1.55 -10.14
N ASP A 52 -6.64 -0.64 -10.23
CA ASP A 52 -7.80 -0.84 -11.11
C ASP A 52 -7.46 -0.38 -12.53
N GLU A 53 -8.46 -0.40 -13.41
CA GLU A 53 -8.28 -0.04 -14.81
C GLU A 53 -7.82 1.40 -15.01
N SER A 54 -8.14 2.28 -14.05
CA SER A 54 -7.73 3.69 -14.13
C SER A 54 -6.33 3.92 -13.58
N GLY A 55 -5.66 2.88 -13.09
CA GLY A 55 -4.33 3.02 -12.51
C GLY A 55 -4.33 3.46 -11.06
N LYS A 56 -5.47 3.44 -10.41
CA LYS A 56 -5.59 3.81 -8.99
C LYS A 56 -5.75 2.56 -8.14
N LEU A 57 -5.44 2.69 -6.85
CA LEU A 57 -5.62 1.58 -5.90
C LEU A 57 -7.07 1.10 -5.94
N ASP A 58 -7.26 -0.20 -6.12
CA ASP A 58 -8.59 -0.78 -6.20
C ASP A 58 -9.34 -0.58 -4.88
N ARG A 59 -10.66 -0.45 -4.96
CA ARG A 59 -11.53 -0.16 -3.81
C ARG A 59 -11.55 -1.27 -2.77
N VAL A 60 -11.16 -2.49 -3.15
CA VAL A 60 -11.15 -3.60 -2.19
C VAL A 60 -10.04 -3.43 -1.16
N PHE A 61 -9.07 -2.58 -1.42
CA PHE A 61 -7.97 -2.37 -0.49
C PHE A 61 -8.26 -1.22 0.45
N LYS A 62 -7.82 -1.39 1.70
CA LYS A 62 -7.91 -0.37 2.72
C LYS A 62 -6.52 -0.05 3.22
N ILE A 63 -6.29 1.20 3.54
CA ILE A 63 -5.01 1.68 4.02
C ILE A 63 -5.20 2.27 5.41
N LEU A 64 -4.35 1.84 6.34
CA LEU A 64 -4.37 2.32 7.71
C LEU A 64 -3.00 2.92 8.01
N LEU A 65 -2.97 4.18 8.38
CA LEU A 65 -1.74 4.90 8.66
C LEU A 65 -1.46 4.86 10.15
N ASN A 66 -0.27 4.36 10.51
CA ASN A 66 0.21 4.29 11.89
C ASN A 66 -0.78 3.59 12.82
N LYS A 67 -1.51 2.61 12.28
CA LYS A 67 -2.50 1.82 13.02
C LYS A 67 -3.64 2.65 13.63
N LYS A 68 -3.81 3.86 13.14
CA LYS A 68 -4.80 4.78 13.72
C LYS A 68 -5.72 5.42 12.70
N GLU A 69 -5.18 5.84 11.57
CA GLU A 69 -5.92 6.68 10.64
C GLU A 69 -6.23 5.92 9.36
N TRP A 70 -7.52 5.73 9.08
CA TRP A 70 -7.93 5.16 7.79
C TRP A 70 -7.75 6.21 6.70
N ILE A 71 -7.12 5.80 5.60
CA ILE A 71 -6.91 6.67 4.46
C ILE A 71 -7.91 6.27 3.39
N SER A 72 -8.88 7.14 3.15
CA SER A 72 -9.89 6.86 2.14
C SER A 72 -9.34 7.11 0.75
N ARG A 73 -10.09 6.66 -0.25
CA ARG A 73 -9.67 6.72 -1.65
C ARG A 73 -9.43 8.16 -2.13
N ASP A 74 -10.17 9.12 -1.59
CA ASP A 74 -9.99 10.54 -1.93
C ASP A 74 -8.97 11.24 -1.05
N GLN A 75 -8.32 10.50 -0.15
CA GLN A 75 -7.27 11.03 0.73
C GLN A 75 -5.89 10.45 0.41
N MET A 76 -5.73 9.86 -0.78
CA MET A 76 -4.47 9.24 -1.17
C MET A 76 -3.33 10.25 -1.33
N ASN A 77 -3.65 11.53 -1.36
CA ASN A 77 -2.65 12.59 -1.36
C ASN A 77 -2.12 12.94 0.02
N LYS A 78 -2.50 12.19 1.04
CA LYS A 78 -2.00 12.37 2.39
C LYS A 78 -0.47 12.28 2.41
N THR A 79 0.19 13.27 2.99
CA THR A 79 1.64 13.32 3.08
C THR A 79 2.15 12.37 4.15
N LEU A 80 3.17 11.60 3.81
CA LEU A 80 3.83 10.69 4.74
C LEU A 80 5.03 11.37 5.38
N LYS A 81 5.41 10.89 6.57
CA LYS A 81 6.53 11.41 7.33
C LYS A 81 7.53 10.31 7.62
N GLU A 82 8.75 10.71 7.94
CA GLU A 82 9.79 9.77 8.34
C GLU A 82 9.29 8.84 9.44
N GLY A 83 9.45 7.54 9.23
CA GLY A 83 9.07 6.54 10.23
C GLY A 83 7.61 6.12 10.22
N ASP A 84 6.78 6.68 9.32
CA ASP A 84 5.39 6.27 9.25
C ASP A 84 5.25 4.79 8.88
N GLN A 85 4.21 4.17 9.40
CA GLN A 85 3.85 2.80 9.08
C GLN A 85 2.53 2.79 8.31
N VAL A 86 2.54 2.13 7.16
CA VAL A 86 1.35 2.03 6.31
C VAL A 86 0.94 0.57 6.24
N THR A 87 -0.29 0.28 6.63
CA THR A 87 -0.84 -1.07 6.54
C THR A 87 -1.79 -1.13 5.37
N ILE A 88 -1.59 -2.10 4.49
CA ILE A 88 -2.47 -2.32 3.35
C ILE A 88 -3.18 -3.66 3.56
N MET A 89 -4.48 -3.66 3.47
CA MET A 89 -5.28 -4.86 3.66
C MET A 89 -6.41 -4.92 2.64
N MET A 90 -6.90 -6.12 2.41
CA MET A 90 -8.05 -6.31 1.54
C MET A 90 -9.29 -6.47 2.41
N LEU A 91 -10.33 -5.72 2.06
CA LEU A 91 -11.63 -5.91 2.71
C LEU A 91 -12.29 -7.11 2.05
N ILE A 92 -12.19 -8.25 2.68
CA ILE A 92 -12.80 -9.46 2.16
C ILE A 92 -14.26 -9.45 2.54
N GLY A 93 -15.05 -9.58 1.54
CA GLY A 93 -16.43 -9.39 1.56
C GLY A 93 -17.23 -10.11 2.53
N GLY A 94 -18.33 -10.28 2.55
CA GLY A 94 -19.25 -10.73 3.49
C GLY A 94 -19.57 -9.61 4.42
N GLY A 95 -18.79 -8.69 4.40
CA GLY A 95 -18.99 -7.59 5.33
C GLY A 95 -20.03 -6.67 4.88
#